data_c61dbda09e09016e695ea2b3d856de9a
#
_entry.id   c61dbda09e09016e695ea2b3d856de9a
#
_cell.length_a   1.000
_cell.length_b   1.000
_cell.length_c   1.000
_cell.angle_alpha   90.00
_cell.angle_beta   90.00
_cell.angle_gamma   90.00
#
_symmetry.space_group_name_H-M   'P 1'
#
loop_
_entity.id
_entity.type
_entity.pdbx_description
1 polymer ?
#
loop_
_entity_poly.entity_id
_entity_poly.type
_entity_poly.pdbx_seq_one_letter_code
_entity_poly.pdbx_strand_id
1 'polypeptide(L)'
;MLFRSPELIPNFADEFADGVRPRLTVALLNGDVALVGVSGEFFSNHSIRLKERARVKQLFFFGYCNGYHQYFPTIEAVAEGGYGADNAVSPAAVGAGEQIMNSALIWIYQMLGKIK
;
A
#
# COMPACT_ATOMS: atom_id res chain seq x y z
N MET A 1 -6.82 -2.93 9.32
CA MET A 1 -5.70 -3.83 9.00
C MET A 1 -4.70 -3.81 10.12
N LEU A 2 -4.67 -4.86 10.88
CA LEU A 2 -3.82 -5.00 12.06
C LEU A 2 -2.97 -6.25 11.92
N PHE A 3 -1.68 -6.10 12.13
CA PHE A 3 -0.77 -7.23 12.08
C PHE A 3 0.41 -7.01 13.02
N ARG A 4 0.80 -8.05 13.70
CA ARG A 4 2.01 -8.09 14.50
C ARG A 4 2.75 -9.39 14.25
N SER A 5 3.98 -9.30 13.81
CA SER A 5 4.85 -10.46 13.66
C SER A 5 5.74 -10.61 14.90
N PRO A 6 5.83 -11.81 15.50
CA PRO A 6 6.79 -12.08 16.56
C PRO A 6 8.25 -12.04 16.09
N GLU A 7 8.46 -12.07 14.78
CA GLU A 7 9.77 -12.04 14.14
C GLU A 7 10.26 -10.62 13.84
N LEU A 8 9.44 -9.59 14.10
CA LEU A 8 9.85 -8.20 13.92
C LEU A 8 11.07 -7.89 14.78
N ILE A 9 11.94 -7.03 14.22
CA ILE A 9 13.06 -6.46 14.96
C ILE A 9 12.50 -5.78 16.21
N PRO A 10 13.08 -5.96 17.40
CA PRO A 10 12.51 -5.50 18.66
C PRO A 10 12.07 -4.02 18.70
N ASN A 11 12.83 -3.13 18.06
CA ASN A 11 12.48 -1.70 17.98
C ASN A 11 11.18 -1.44 17.19
N PHE A 12 10.82 -2.32 16.26
CA PHE A 12 9.59 -2.21 15.49
C PHE A 12 8.41 -2.88 16.18
N ALA A 13 8.68 -3.91 17.01
CA ALA A 13 7.64 -4.62 17.72
C ALA A 13 6.83 -3.69 18.65
N ASP A 14 7.49 -2.75 19.31
CA ASP A 14 6.82 -1.77 20.18
C ASP A 14 6.04 -0.74 19.36
N GLU A 15 6.62 -0.26 18.25
CA GLU A 15 5.97 0.70 17.35
C GLU A 15 4.66 0.15 16.78
N PHE A 16 4.63 -1.14 16.46
CA PHE A 16 3.48 -1.80 15.85
C PHE A 16 2.70 -2.69 16.83
N ALA A 17 2.83 -2.48 18.14
CA ALA A 17 2.17 -3.29 19.17
C ALA A 17 0.65 -3.34 18.99
N ASP A 18 0.04 -2.23 18.57
CA ASP A 18 -1.41 -2.11 18.28
C ASP A 18 -1.77 -2.38 16.81
N GLY A 19 -0.85 -2.94 16.06
CA GLY A 19 -1.02 -3.22 14.63
C GLY A 19 -0.61 -2.06 13.73
N VAL A 20 -0.70 -2.30 12.43
CA VAL A 20 -0.32 -1.33 11.39
C VAL A 20 -1.55 -0.57 10.92
N ARG A 21 -1.47 0.75 10.92
CA ARG A 21 -2.52 1.65 10.45
C ARG A 21 -1.99 2.50 9.30
N PRO A 22 -1.88 1.93 8.10
CA PRO A 22 -1.32 2.65 6.96
C PRO A 22 -2.21 3.80 6.53
N ARG A 23 -1.57 4.81 5.98
CA ARG A 23 -2.25 5.98 5.42
C ARG A 23 -2.25 5.91 3.90
N LEU A 24 -3.38 6.24 3.33
CA LEU A 24 -3.57 6.33 1.89
C LEU A 24 -4.08 7.73 1.57
N THR A 25 -3.44 8.38 0.62
CA THR A 25 -3.85 9.67 0.08
C THR A 25 -4.06 9.53 -1.42
N VAL A 26 -5.18 9.99 -1.92
CA VAL A 26 -5.48 9.99 -3.35
C VAL A 26 -5.95 11.38 -3.75
N ALA A 27 -5.34 11.95 -4.78
CA ALA A 27 -5.76 13.19 -5.39
C ALA A 27 -5.98 13.00 -6.89
N LEU A 28 -7.01 13.62 -7.42
CA LEU A 28 -7.33 13.59 -8.83
C LEU A 28 -7.31 15.01 -9.40
N LEU A 29 -6.50 15.22 -10.43
CA LEU A 29 -6.34 16.52 -11.12
C LEU A 29 -7.07 16.48 -12.45
N ASN A 30 -8.10 17.29 -12.59
CA ASN A 30 -8.91 17.44 -13.83
C ASN A 30 -9.47 16.12 -14.40
N GLY A 31 -9.61 15.09 -13.59
CA GLY A 31 -10.05 13.78 -14.05
C GLY A 31 -9.02 13.00 -14.88
N ASP A 32 -7.84 13.53 -15.09
CA ASP A 32 -6.81 12.96 -15.97
C ASP A 32 -5.62 12.38 -15.21
N VAL A 33 -5.22 13.01 -14.13
CA VAL A 33 -4.00 12.66 -13.40
C VAL A 33 -4.35 12.28 -11.98
N ALA A 34 -3.98 11.08 -11.56
CA ALA A 34 -4.11 10.62 -10.19
C ALA A 34 -2.76 10.64 -9.47
N LEU A 35 -2.76 11.15 -8.25
CA LEU A 35 -1.62 11.07 -7.33
C LEU A 35 -2.02 10.13 -6.19
N VAL A 36 -1.24 9.09 -5.98
CA VAL A 36 -1.50 8.10 -4.93
C VAL A 36 -0.30 8.03 -4.01
N GLY A 37 -0.48 8.36 -2.74
CA GLY A 37 0.55 8.32 -1.72
C GLY A 37 0.24 7.28 -0.65
N VAL A 38 1.23 6.49 -0.28
CA VAL A 38 1.13 5.44 0.73
C VAL A 38 2.23 5.57 1.78
N SER A 39 1.92 5.21 3.02
CA SER A 39 2.82 5.34 4.16
C SER A 39 3.71 4.11 4.36
N GLY A 40 4.43 3.70 3.35
CA GLY A 40 5.32 2.55 3.44
C GLY A 40 6.10 2.31 2.16
N GLU A 41 6.86 1.22 2.17
CA GLU A 41 7.59 0.73 1.02
C GLU A 41 6.76 -0.35 0.32
N PHE A 42 5.94 0.07 -0.62
CA PHE A 42 5.11 -0.85 -1.40
C PHE A 42 5.93 -1.48 -2.53
N PHE A 43 5.79 -2.78 -2.71
CA PHE A 43 6.43 -3.48 -3.82
C PHE A 43 5.91 -2.95 -5.16
N SER A 44 6.80 -2.86 -6.14
CA SER A 44 6.53 -2.20 -7.43
C SER A 44 5.30 -2.73 -8.16
N ASN A 45 4.99 -4.02 -8.03
CA ASN A 45 3.81 -4.62 -8.66
C ASN A 45 2.49 -4.00 -8.17
N HIS A 46 2.43 -3.45 -6.96
CA HIS A 46 1.25 -2.72 -6.49
C HIS A 46 0.98 -1.51 -7.38
N SER A 47 2.01 -0.71 -7.64
CA SER A 47 1.87 0.49 -8.47
C SER A 47 1.59 0.15 -9.94
N ILE A 48 2.23 -0.88 -10.47
CA ILE A 48 2.03 -1.34 -11.84
C ILE A 48 0.57 -1.75 -12.05
N ARG A 49 0.05 -2.62 -11.19
CA ARG A 49 -1.34 -3.09 -11.26
C ARG A 49 -2.35 -1.95 -11.09
N LEU A 50 -2.07 -1.02 -10.18
CA LEU A 50 -2.95 0.13 -9.98
C LEU A 50 -2.99 1.02 -11.22
N LYS A 51 -1.84 1.29 -11.84
CA LYS A 51 -1.75 2.07 -13.08
C LYS A 51 -2.55 1.43 -14.21
N GLU A 52 -2.47 0.12 -14.36
CA GLU A 52 -3.21 -0.63 -15.38
C GLU A 52 -4.73 -0.55 -15.17
N ARG A 53 -5.19 -0.52 -13.92
CA ARG A 53 -6.62 -0.59 -13.55
C ARG A 53 -7.29 0.77 -13.42
N ALA A 54 -6.55 1.83 -13.12
CA ALA A 54 -7.10 3.12 -12.70
C ALA A 54 -7.83 3.88 -13.82
N ARG A 55 -7.54 3.59 -15.08
CA ARG A 55 -8.18 4.23 -16.24
C ARG A 55 -8.12 5.75 -16.22
N VAL A 56 -7.02 6.28 -15.72
CA VAL A 56 -6.65 7.69 -15.83
C VAL A 56 -5.50 7.83 -16.82
N LYS A 57 -5.31 9.02 -17.33
CA LYS A 57 -4.27 9.30 -18.33
C LYS A 57 -2.87 9.10 -17.76
N GLN A 58 -2.67 9.50 -16.49
CA GLN A 58 -1.40 9.35 -15.79
C GLN A 58 -1.67 9.10 -14.30
N LEU A 59 -0.93 8.15 -13.72
CA LEU A 59 -0.93 7.91 -12.28
C LEU A 59 0.49 7.95 -11.74
N PHE A 60 0.71 8.78 -10.74
CA PHE A 60 1.94 8.82 -9.97
C PHE A 60 1.73 8.13 -8.64
N PHE A 61 2.65 7.25 -8.29
CA PHE A 61 2.60 6.48 -7.06
C PHE A 61 3.81 6.84 -6.19
N PHE A 62 3.54 7.23 -4.96
CA PHE A 62 4.55 7.68 -4.00
C PHE A 62 4.54 6.79 -2.76
N GLY A 63 5.67 6.18 -2.46
CA GLY A 63 5.92 5.60 -1.15
C GLY A 63 6.32 6.65 -0.12
N TYR A 64 6.46 6.24 1.13
CA TYR A 64 6.90 7.11 2.25
C TYR A 64 6.04 8.36 2.47
N CYS A 65 4.78 8.33 2.06
CA CYS A 65 3.89 9.49 2.19
C CYS A 65 3.12 9.48 3.51
N ASN A 66 3.22 10.58 4.26
CA ASN A 66 2.44 10.81 5.49
C ASN A 66 2.69 9.80 6.60
N GLY A 67 3.86 9.21 6.64
CA GLY A 67 4.26 8.22 7.63
C GLY A 67 5.07 7.10 7.01
N TYR A 68 5.53 6.20 7.86
CA TYR A 68 6.32 5.06 7.45
C TYR A 68 5.94 3.81 8.25
N HIS A 69 5.51 2.75 7.55
CA HIS A 69 5.04 1.51 8.15
C HIS A 69 5.75 0.28 7.57
N GLN A 70 7.03 0.44 7.17
CA GLN A 70 7.86 -0.62 6.62
C GLN A 70 7.33 -1.15 5.29
N TYR A 71 7.59 -2.40 4.98
CA TYR A 71 7.31 -3.00 3.68
C TYR A 71 5.88 -3.52 3.57
N PHE A 72 5.31 -3.33 2.38
CA PHE A 72 4.03 -3.91 1.95
C PHE A 72 4.28 -4.76 0.71
N PRO A 73 4.64 -6.04 0.88
CA PRO A 73 4.85 -6.94 -0.24
C PRO A 73 3.52 -7.32 -0.91
N THR A 74 3.60 -7.82 -2.13
CA THR A 74 2.47 -8.50 -2.76
C THR A 74 2.30 -9.90 -2.16
N ILE A 75 1.13 -10.49 -2.33
CA ILE A 75 0.86 -11.87 -1.89
C ILE A 75 1.87 -12.82 -2.52
N GLU A 76 2.14 -12.64 -3.81
CA GLU A 76 3.10 -13.48 -4.54
C GLU A 76 4.52 -13.34 -3.98
N ALA A 77 4.94 -12.12 -3.66
CA ALA A 77 6.26 -11.88 -3.07
C ALA A 77 6.40 -12.53 -1.69
N VAL A 78 5.35 -12.52 -0.89
CA VAL A 78 5.35 -13.23 0.40
C VAL A 78 5.55 -14.74 0.19
N ALA A 79 4.88 -15.31 -0.80
CA ALA A 79 5.01 -16.73 -1.12
C ALA A 79 6.42 -17.10 -1.62
N GLU A 80 7.08 -16.20 -2.34
CA GLU A 80 8.44 -16.40 -2.81
C GLU A 80 9.49 -16.17 -1.72
N GLY A 81 9.23 -15.28 -0.78
CA GLY A 81 10.14 -14.91 0.30
C GLY A 81 11.17 -13.87 -0.14
N GLY A 82 12.12 -13.61 0.74
CA GLY A 82 13.19 -12.65 0.52
C GLY A 82 12.99 -11.34 1.27
N TYR A 83 13.97 -10.45 1.14
CA TYR A 83 13.97 -9.18 1.86
C TYR A 83 12.76 -8.31 1.48
N GLY A 84 12.16 -7.71 2.48
CA GLY A 84 10.95 -6.89 2.31
C GLY A 84 9.66 -7.70 2.29
N ALA A 85 9.73 -8.99 2.00
CA ALA A 85 8.59 -9.90 2.04
C ALA A 85 8.57 -10.76 3.31
N ASP A 86 9.66 -10.77 4.06
CA ASP A 86 9.79 -11.51 5.32
C ASP A 86 9.20 -10.72 6.50
N ASN A 87 8.87 -11.44 7.56
CA ASN A 87 8.24 -10.89 8.75
C ASN A 87 9.16 -9.97 9.58
N ALA A 88 10.45 -9.95 9.32
CA ALA A 88 11.38 -9.09 10.06
C ALA A 88 11.19 -7.61 9.71
N VAL A 89 10.80 -7.31 8.49
CA VAL A 89 10.65 -5.94 7.98
C VAL A 89 9.28 -5.64 7.38
N SER A 90 8.37 -6.62 7.37
CA SER A 90 6.99 -6.44 6.90
C SER A 90 6.00 -6.73 8.04
N PRO A 91 5.54 -5.69 8.76
CA PRO A 91 4.59 -5.87 9.86
C PRO A 91 3.14 -6.04 9.38
N ALA A 92 2.89 -5.77 8.12
CA ALA A 92 1.54 -5.84 7.56
C ALA A 92 1.10 -7.29 7.30
N ALA A 93 -0.18 -7.56 7.46
CA ALA A 93 -0.76 -8.86 7.10
C ALA A 93 -0.61 -9.14 5.61
N VAL A 94 -0.54 -10.42 5.26
CA VAL A 94 -0.53 -10.85 3.85
C VAL A 94 -1.78 -10.32 3.14
N GLY A 95 -1.60 -9.71 1.98
CA GLY A 95 -2.70 -9.10 1.22
C GLY A 95 -3.05 -7.67 1.64
N ALA A 96 -2.38 -7.12 2.64
CA ALA A 96 -2.62 -5.77 3.11
C ALA A 96 -2.38 -4.71 2.02
N GLY A 97 -1.30 -4.87 1.27
CA GLY A 97 -0.98 -3.96 0.15
C GLY A 97 -2.06 -3.97 -0.91
N GLU A 98 -2.56 -5.15 -1.28
CA GLU A 98 -3.64 -5.31 -2.24
C GLU A 98 -4.94 -4.65 -1.77
N GLN A 99 -5.28 -4.73 -0.49
CA GLN A 99 -6.46 -4.06 0.07
C GLN A 99 -6.33 -2.54 -0.04
N ILE A 100 -5.16 -1.99 0.26
CA ILE A 100 -4.90 -0.55 0.15
C ILE A 100 -5.01 -0.11 -1.31
N MET A 101 -4.45 -0.87 -2.23
CA MET A 101 -4.54 -0.58 -3.67
C MET A 101 -5.98 -0.66 -4.18
N ASN A 102 -6.76 -1.62 -3.72
CA ASN A 102 -8.19 -1.69 -4.06
C ASN A 102 -8.95 -0.47 -3.53
N SER A 103 -8.64 -0.01 -2.32
CA SER A 103 -9.22 1.22 -1.77
C SER A 103 -8.86 2.44 -2.62
N ALA A 104 -7.61 2.56 -3.04
CA ALA A 104 -7.16 3.63 -3.92
C ALA A 104 -7.93 3.63 -5.25
N LEU A 105 -8.10 2.45 -5.85
CA LEU A 105 -8.82 2.28 -7.10
C LEU A 105 -10.30 2.69 -6.95
N ILE A 106 -10.94 2.26 -5.88
CA ILE A 106 -12.33 2.62 -5.58
C ILE A 106 -12.47 4.14 -5.44
N TRP A 107 -11.57 4.78 -4.70
CA TRP A 107 -11.61 6.24 -4.51
C TRP A 107 -11.40 7.00 -5.82
N ILE A 108 -10.48 6.53 -6.67
CA ILE A 108 -10.27 7.12 -8.01
C ILE A 108 -11.58 7.02 -8.82
N TYR A 109 -12.20 5.86 -8.87
CA TYR A 109 -13.44 5.68 -9.63
C TYR A 109 -14.62 6.47 -9.05
N GLN A 110 -14.68 6.62 -7.73
CA GLN A 110 -15.68 7.49 -7.08
C GLN A 110 -15.47 8.96 -7.50
N MET A 111 -14.25 9.45 -7.44
CA MET A 111 -13.92 10.82 -7.86
C MET A 111 -14.15 11.07 -9.35
N LEU A 112 -13.99 10.03 -10.18
CA LEU A 112 -14.32 10.09 -11.60
C LEU A 112 -15.83 9.97 -11.87
N GLY A 113 -16.65 9.72 -10.84
CA GLY A 113 -18.09 9.52 -11.01
C GLY A 113 -18.48 8.21 -11.65
N LYS A 114 -17.59 7.22 -11.69
CA LYS A 114 -17.84 5.92 -12.32
C LYS A 114 -18.52 4.92 -11.39
N ILE A 115 -18.38 5.09 -10.10
CA ILE A 115 -19.05 4.32 -9.05
C ILE A 115 -19.50 5.24 -7.93
N LYS A 116 -20.41 4.75 -7.11
CA LYS A 116 -20.92 5.49 -5.94
C LYS A 116 -19.99 5.40 -4.74
#